data_2dec28e25be17f510280b550b9c7f1b0
#
_entry.id   2dec28e25be17f510280b550b9c7f1b0
#
_cell.length_a   1.000
_cell.length_b   1.000
_cell.length_c   1.000
_cell.angle_alpha   90.00
_cell.angle_beta   90.00
_cell.angle_gamma   90.00
#
_symmetry.space_group_name_H-M   'P 1'
#
loop_
_entity.id
_entity.type
_entity.pdbx_description
1 polymer ?
#
loop_
_entity_poly.entity_id
_entity_poly.type
_entity_poly.pdbx_seq_one_letter_code
_entity_poly.pdbx_strand_id
1 'polypeptide(L)'
;MIEKKTDQNSFTSHLVELRSRLIKSLAFVFIIFIIGYIFAETIYNFLVEPYAQAVKNDGVDRRLIFTALHETFITYLKLAFFAAIFLGSPIILTQIWKFVAPGLYKNEKKALLPYLIATPILFLLGGMLVYYLVMPLAIKFFLSFETSGQLNTLPIQ
;
A
#
# COMPACT_ATOMS: atom_id res chain seq x y z
N MET A 1 -19.76 -27.50 -36.59
CA MET A 1 -19.20 -26.14 -36.90
C MET A 1 -19.84 -25.02 -36.07
N ILE A 2 -21.00 -25.26 -35.46
CA ILE A 2 -21.74 -24.27 -34.63
C ILE A 2 -21.21 -24.18 -33.21
N GLU A 3 -20.75 -25.27 -32.62
CA GLU A 3 -20.23 -25.35 -31.25
C GLU A 3 -18.98 -24.49 -31.03
N LYS A 4 -18.07 -24.45 -31.98
CA LYS A 4 -16.82 -23.67 -31.91
C LYS A 4 -17.04 -22.16 -31.94
N LYS A 5 -18.15 -21.67 -32.51
CA LYS A 5 -18.52 -20.24 -32.51
C LYS A 5 -19.12 -19.79 -31.19
N THR A 6 -19.79 -20.68 -30.47
CA THR A 6 -20.39 -20.39 -29.16
C THR A 6 -19.33 -20.25 -28.09
N ASP A 7 -18.31 -21.09 -28.09
CA ASP A 7 -17.18 -20.98 -27.15
C ASP A 7 -16.32 -19.75 -27.39
N GLN A 8 -16.07 -19.37 -28.64
CA GLN A 8 -15.34 -18.14 -28.94
C GLN A 8 -16.10 -16.88 -28.51
N ASN A 9 -17.42 -16.85 -28.68
CA ASN A 9 -18.24 -15.73 -28.24
C ASN A 9 -18.31 -15.63 -26.71
N SER A 10 -18.30 -16.74 -25.99
CA SER A 10 -18.26 -16.80 -24.53
C SER A 10 -16.89 -16.28 -24.01
N PHE A 11 -15.80 -16.71 -24.62
CA PHE A 11 -14.44 -16.28 -24.24
C PHE A 11 -14.22 -14.78 -24.49
N THR A 12 -14.62 -14.29 -25.66
CA THR A 12 -14.52 -12.85 -25.98
C THR A 12 -15.36 -11.97 -25.09
N SER A 13 -16.57 -12.39 -24.74
CA SER A 13 -17.42 -11.66 -23.79
C SER A 13 -16.79 -11.57 -22.40
N HIS A 14 -16.13 -12.64 -21.95
CA HIS A 14 -15.43 -12.67 -20.67
C HIS A 14 -14.22 -11.74 -20.64
N LEU A 15 -13.47 -11.67 -21.75
CA LEU A 15 -12.35 -10.72 -21.88
C LEU A 15 -12.83 -9.25 -21.89
N VAL A 16 -13.95 -8.95 -22.53
CA VAL A 16 -14.57 -7.61 -22.51
C VAL A 16 -15.01 -7.23 -21.10
N GLU A 17 -15.54 -8.18 -20.34
CA GLU A 17 -15.89 -7.98 -18.94
C GLU A 17 -14.66 -7.69 -18.08
N LEU A 18 -13.57 -8.46 -18.24
CA LEU A 18 -12.29 -8.22 -17.57
C LEU A 18 -11.77 -6.80 -17.83
N ARG A 19 -11.74 -6.40 -19.09
CA ARG A 19 -11.31 -5.05 -19.48
C ARG A 19 -12.15 -3.97 -18.79
N SER A 20 -13.47 -4.11 -18.80
CA SER A 20 -14.36 -3.13 -18.17
C SER A 20 -14.15 -3.04 -16.66
N ARG A 21 -13.95 -4.16 -15.98
CA ARG A 21 -13.69 -4.22 -14.53
C ARG A 21 -12.30 -3.64 -14.19
N LEU A 22 -11.30 -3.95 -15.01
CA LEU A 22 -9.94 -3.41 -14.83
C LEU A 22 -9.93 -1.89 -14.99
N ILE A 23 -10.60 -1.36 -16.01
CA ILE A 23 -10.70 0.09 -16.22
C ILE A 23 -11.41 0.77 -15.04
N LYS A 24 -12.48 0.18 -14.51
CA LYS A 24 -13.19 0.72 -13.34
C LYS A 24 -12.30 0.74 -12.09
N SER A 25 -11.55 -0.34 -11.82
CA SER A 25 -10.64 -0.40 -10.68
C SER A 25 -9.51 0.61 -10.83
N LEU A 26 -8.94 0.74 -12.03
CA LEU A 26 -7.88 1.69 -12.33
C LEU A 26 -8.35 3.14 -12.17
N ALA A 27 -9.54 3.46 -12.70
CA ALA A 27 -10.13 4.79 -12.55
C ALA A 27 -10.37 5.13 -11.07
N PHE A 28 -10.83 4.17 -10.28
CA PHE A 28 -11.02 4.37 -8.85
C PHE A 28 -9.70 4.59 -8.10
N VAL A 29 -8.69 3.78 -8.37
CA VAL A 29 -7.35 3.97 -7.80
C VAL A 29 -6.77 5.33 -8.20
N PHE A 30 -7.00 5.77 -9.43
CA PHE A 30 -6.56 7.08 -9.90
C PHE A 30 -7.24 8.24 -9.15
N ILE A 31 -8.53 8.10 -8.84
CA ILE A 31 -9.24 9.09 -8.00
C ILE A 31 -8.64 9.14 -6.60
N ILE A 32 -8.40 7.97 -5.97
CA ILE A 32 -7.75 7.92 -4.65
C ILE A 32 -6.33 8.50 -4.72
N PHE A 33 -5.60 8.28 -5.81
CA PHE A 33 -4.27 8.85 -6.02
C PHE A 33 -4.31 10.38 -6.03
N ILE A 34 -5.25 10.99 -6.76
CA ILE A 34 -5.41 12.45 -6.78
C ILE A 34 -5.72 12.98 -5.38
N ILE A 35 -6.66 12.35 -4.69
CA ILE A 35 -7.01 12.71 -3.30
C ILE A 35 -5.79 12.53 -2.40
N GLY A 36 -5.10 11.39 -2.49
CA GLY A 36 -3.89 11.11 -1.72
C GLY A 36 -2.77 12.12 -1.98
N TYR A 37 -2.64 12.62 -3.21
CA TYR A 37 -1.66 13.66 -3.53
C TYR A 37 -2.01 15.01 -2.91
N ILE A 38 -3.29 15.39 -2.88
CA ILE A 38 -3.76 16.61 -2.21
C ILE A 38 -3.45 16.55 -0.70
N PHE A 39 -3.58 15.38 -0.09
CA PHE A 39 -3.30 15.16 1.33
C PHE A 39 -1.90 14.58 1.60
N ALA A 40 -0.98 14.63 0.63
CA ALA A 40 0.32 13.98 0.72
C ALA A 40 1.15 14.47 1.90
N GLU A 41 1.12 15.74 2.22
CA GLU A 41 1.80 16.31 3.39
C GLU A 41 1.26 15.74 4.71
N THR A 42 -0.06 15.64 4.85
CA THR A 42 -0.70 15.06 6.03
C THR A 42 -0.34 13.58 6.19
N ILE A 43 -0.38 12.82 5.09
CA ILE A 43 0.01 11.41 5.07
C ILE A 43 1.49 11.25 5.41
N TYR A 44 2.35 12.12 4.87
CA TYR A 44 3.78 12.12 5.16
C TYR A 44 4.05 12.35 6.65
N ASN A 45 3.46 13.38 7.22
CA ASN A 45 3.61 13.71 8.64
C ASN A 45 3.13 12.55 9.54
N PHE A 46 2.01 11.92 9.19
CA PHE A 46 1.53 10.74 9.89
C PHE A 46 2.53 9.57 9.82
N LEU A 47 3.11 9.28 8.64
CA LEU A 47 4.06 8.19 8.50
C LEU A 47 5.39 8.45 9.22
N VAL A 48 5.81 9.71 9.31
CA VAL A 48 7.07 10.10 9.97
C VAL A 48 6.92 10.25 11.48
N GLU A 49 5.71 10.33 12.00
CA GLU A 49 5.43 10.49 13.44
C GLU A 49 6.19 9.50 14.35
N PRO A 50 6.23 8.17 14.05
CA PRO A 50 6.98 7.21 14.88
C PRO A 50 8.47 7.50 14.92
N TYR A 51 9.04 7.98 13.79
CA TYR A 51 10.43 8.40 13.73
C TYR A 51 10.67 9.65 14.59
N ALA A 52 9.83 10.66 14.45
CA ALA A 52 9.94 11.90 15.21
C ALA A 52 9.87 11.66 16.73
N GLN A 53 8.99 10.75 17.16
CA GLN A 53 8.88 10.36 18.57
C GLN A 53 10.11 9.59 19.07
N ALA A 54 10.66 8.68 18.27
CA ALA A 54 11.85 7.91 18.64
C ALA A 54 13.08 8.83 18.80
N VAL A 55 13.26 9.79 17.89
CA VAL A 55 14.37 10.73 17.91
C VAL A 55 14.27 11.72 19.08
N LYS A 56 13.07 12.21 19.41
CA LYS A 56 12.87 13.08 20.58
C LYS A 56 13.30 12.42 21.89
N ASN A 57 13.10 11.10 22.01
CA ASN A 57 13.45 10.35 23.20
C ASN A 57 14.97 10.10 23.34
N ASP A 58 15.71 10.20 22.24
CA ASP A 58 17.17 10.02 22.20
C ASP A 58 17.95 11.29 22.61
N GLY A 59 17.27 12.43 22.80
CA GLY A 59 17.89 13.70 23.22
C GLY A 59 18.76 14.38 22.17
N VAL A 60 18.81 13.89 20.94
CA VAL A 60 19.57 14.46 19.82
C VAL A 60 18.60 15.18 18.89
N ASP A 61 18.84 16.48 18.64
CA ASP A 61 18.03 17.29 17.71
C ASP A 61 18.33 16.88 16.24
N ARG A 62 17.71 15.79 15.81
CA ARG A 62 17.80 15.28 14.42
C ARG A 62 16.59 15.75 13.64
N ARG A 63 16.82 16.38 12.50
CA ARG A 63 15.77 16.86 11.61
C ARG A 63 15.85 16.14 10.27
N LEU A 64 14.70 15.71 9.77
CA LEU A 64 14.58 15.27 8.39
C LEU A 64 14.66 16.51 7.48
N ILE A 65 15.68 16.58 6.63
CA ILE A 65 15.90 17.69 5.72
C ILE A 65 15.77 17.16 4.29
N PHE A 66 14.93 17.81 3.50
CA PHE A 66 14.94 17.62 2.06
C PHE A 66 16.05 18.45 1.46
N THR A 67 16.98 17.80 0.76
CA THR A 67 18.15 18.46 0.19
C THR A 67 17.86 19.14 -1.15
N ALA A 68 16.81 18.71 -1.84
CA ALA A 68 16.42 19.24 -3.14
C ALA A 68 14.89 19.33 -3.31
N LEU A 69 14.43 20.36 -4.01
CA LEU A 69 12.99 20.61 -4.27
C LEU A 69 12.30 19.43 -4.97
N HIS A 70 13.00 18.80 -5.92
CA HIS A 70 12.47 17.64 -6.64
C HIS A 70 12.30 16.40 -5.76
N GLU A 71 13.10 16.27 -4.69
CA GLU A 71 13.03 15.15 -3.75
C GLU A 71 11.69 15.14 -3.01
N THR A 72 11.23 16.28 -2.54
CA THR A 72 9.92 16.43 -1.89
C THR A 72 8.78 16.06 -2.83
N PHE A 73 8.83 16.56 -4.09
CA PHE A 73 7.81 16.26 -5.09
C PHE A 73 7.72 14.76 -5.39
N ILE A 74 8.87 14.12 -5.63
CA ILE A 74 8.92 12.68 -5.92
C ILE A 74 8.47 11.86 -4.71
N THR A 75 8.81 12.29 -3.51
CA THR A 75 8.39 11.62 -2.27
C THR A 75 6.86 11.68 -2.12
N TYR A 76 6.24 12.83 -2.32
CA TYR A 76 4.79 12.98 -2.25
C TYR A 76 4.07 12.20 -3.34
N LEU A 77 4.64 12.17 -4.56
CA LEU A 77 4.10 11.37 -5.66
C LEU A 77 4.12 9.87 -5.36
N LYS A 78 5.26 9.36 -4.87
CA LYS A 78 5.40 7.96 -4.45
C LYS A 78 4.44 7.64 -3.31
N LEU A 79 4.38 8.50 -2.30
CA LEU A 79 3.51 8.34 -1.14
C LEU A 79 2.03 8.25 -1.54
N ALA A 80 1.58 9.18 -2.38
CA ALA A 80 0.22 9.19 -2.89
C ALA A 80 -0.10 7.92 -3.70
N PHE A 81 0.86 7.44 -4.49
CA PHE A 81 0.71 6.22 -5.29
C PHE A 81 0.56 4.98 -4.41
N PHE A 82 1.44 4.80 -3.43
CA PHE A 82 1.35 3.68 -2.49
C PHE A 82 0.09 3.76 -1.63
N ALA A 83 -0.27 4.95 -1.15
CA ALA A 83 -1.50 5.15 -0.39
C ALA A 83 -2.74 4.81 -1.23
N ALA A 84 -2.76 5.18 -2.52
CA ALA A 84 -3.85 4.86 -3.42
C ALA A 84 -4.02 3.35 -3.65
N ILE A 85 -2.93 2.61 -3.82
CA ILE A 85 -2.97 1.15 -3.95
C ILE A 85 -3.40 0.52 -2.63
N PHE A 86 -2.87 0.98 -1.50
CA PHE A 86 -3.19 0.44 -0.18
C PHE A 86 -4.66 0.62 0.16
N LEU A 87 -5.18 1.84 0.06
CA LEU A 87 -6.59 2.15 0.33
C LEU A 87 -7.53 1.62 -0.76
N GLY A 88 -7.06 1.52 -2.00
CA GLY A 88 -7.80 0.95 -3.13
C GLY A 88 -7.84 -0.58 -3.15
N SER A 89 -6.98 -1.26 -2.37
CA SER A 89 -6.87 -2.72 -2.37
C SER A 89 -8.18 -3.47 -2.16
N PRO A 90 -9.10 -3.09 -1.24
CA PRO A 90 -10.37 -3.80 -1.08
C PRO A 90 -11.25 -3.71 -2.33
N ILE A 91 -11.19 -2.60 -3.05
CA ILE A 91 -11.97 -2.41 -4.29
C ILE A 91 -11.37 -3.21 -5.42
N ILE A 92 -10.04 -3.19 -5.58
CA ILE A 92 -9.31 -4.01 -6.56
C ILE A 92 -9.66 -5.48 -6.35
N LEU A 93 -9.54 -5.98 -5.12
CA LEU A 93 -9.86 -7.37 -4.76
C LEU A 93 -11.32 -7.72 -5.07
N THR A 94 -12.26 -6.81 -4.79
CA THR A 94 -13.68 -7.01 -5.10
C THR A 94 -13.93 -7.08 -6.62
N GLN A 95 -13.23 -6.30 -7.44
CA GLN A 95 -13.37 -6.35 -8.89
C GLN A 95 -12.77 -7.65 -9.47
N ILE A 96 -11.62 -8.09 -8.95
CA ILE A 96 -11.02 -9.38 -9.30
C ILE A 96 -11.98 -10.52 -8.95
N TRP A 97 -12.55 -10.49 -7.75
CA TRP A 97 -13.53 -11.48 -7.33
C TRP A 97 -14.77 -11.55 -8.25
N LYS A 98 -15.36 -10.40 -8.56
CA LYS A 98 -16.51 -10.35 -9.46
C LYS A 98 -16.21 -10.89 -10.85
N PHE A 99 -14.93 -10.87 -11.27
CA PHE A 99 -14.49 -11.48 -12.51
C PHE A 99 -14.35 -13.00 -12.38
N VAL A 100 -13.81 -13.50 -11.28
CA VAL A 100 -13.57 -14.94 -11.04
C VAL A 100 -14.86 -15.68 -10.68
N ALA A 101 -15.75 -15.03 -9.94
CA ALA A 101 -17.00 -15.63 -9.42
C ALA A 101 -17.91 -16.30 -10.45
N PRO A 102 -18.08 -15.83 -11.70
CA PRO A 102 -18.88 -16.53 -12.71
C PRO A 102 -18.35 -17.91 -13.09
N GLY A 103 -17.02 -18.10 -13.04
CA GLY A 103 -16.37 -19.37 -13.37
C GLY A 103 -16.41 -20.44 -12.27
N LEU A 104 -16.89 -20.10 -11.07
CA LEU A 104 -16.91 -21.02 -9.93
C LEU A 104 -18.29 -21.67 -9.73
N TYR A 105 -18.29 -22.94 -9.28
CA TYR A 105 -19.50 -23.65 -8.85
C TYR A 105 -20.12 -23.01 -7.60
N LYS A 106 -21.43 -23.21 -7.38
CA LYS A 106 -22.18 -22.60 -6.26
C LYS A 106 -21.57 -22.91 -4.89
N ASN A 107 -21.04 -24.10 -4.69
CA ASN A 107 -20.40 -24.52 -3.44
C ASN A 107 -19.05 -23.84 -3.24
N GLU A 108 -18.26 -23.66 -4.30
CA GLU A 108 -16.96 -22.99 -4.28
C GLU A 108 -17.10 -21.48 -4.00
N LYS A 109 -18.13 -20.84 -4.54
CA LYS A 109 -18.46 -19.44 -4.22
C LYS A 109 -18.71 -19.22 -2.74
N LYS A 110 -19.44 -20.13 -2.08
CA LYS A 110 -19.70 -20.03 -0.65
C LYS A 110 -18.44 -20.22 0.19
N ALA A 111 -17.55 -21.14 -0.23
CA ALA A 111 -16.30 -21.40 0.45
C ALA A 111 -15.32 -20.23 0.32
N LEU A 112 -15.30 -19.53 -0.82
CA LEU A 112 -14.37 -18.43 -1.09
C LEU A 112 -14.83 -17.07 -0.55
N LEU A 113 -16.12 -16.88 -0.27
CA LEU A 113 -16.68 -15.63 0.24
C LEU A 113 -15.98 -15.12 1.53
N PRO A 114 -15.74 -15.97 2.55
CA PRO A 114 -15.03 -15.53 3.76
C PRO A 114 -13.60 -15.08 3.48
N TYR A 115 -12.90 -15.72 2.54
CA TYR A 115 -11.55 -15.31 2.16
C TYR A 115 -11.53 -13.94 1.47
N LEU A 116 -12.54 -13.63 0.67
CA LEU A 116 -12.69 -12.34 0.03
C LEU A 116 -12.80 -11.19 1.04
N ILE A 117 -13.52 -11.42 2.12
CA ILE A 117 -13.69 -10.43 3.20
C ILE A 117 -12.45 -10.41 4.10
N ALA A 118 -11.89 -11.58 4.42
CA ALA A 118 -10.73 -11.69 5.29
C ALA A 118 -9.47 -11.05 4.67
N THR A 119 -9.24 -11.22 3.36
CA THR A 119 -8.02 -10.74 2.69
C THR A 119 -7.81 -9.24 2.82
N PRO A 120 -8.75 -8.34 2.50
CA PRO A 120 -8.52 -6.91 2.68
C PRO A 120 -8.41 -6.51 4.16
N ILE A 121 -9.13 -7.18 5.05
CA ILE A 121 -9.03 -6.93 6.49
C ILE A 121 -7.64 -7.29 7.01
N LEU A 122 -7.13 -8.49 6.69
CA LEU A 122 -5.79 -8.92 7.06
C LEU A 122 -4.71 -8.01 6.45
N PHE A 123 -4.91 -7.55 5.22
CA PHE A 123 -4.00 -6.63 4.57
C PHE A 123 -3.90 -5.29 5.32
N LEU A 124 -5.03 -4.71 5.71
CA LEU A 124 -5.06 -3.48 6.51
C LEU A 124 -4.47 -3.69 7.91
N LEU A 125 -4.77 -4.82 8.56
CA LEU A 125 -4.16 -5.19 9.84
C LEU A 125 -2.65 -5.37 9.73
N GLY A 126 -2.16 -5.96 8.63
CA GLY A 126 -0.73 -6.06 8.33
C GLY A 126 -0.06 -4.67 8.24
N GLY A 127 -0.70 -3.72 7.57
CA GLY A 127 -0.24 -2.34 7.51
C GLY A 127 -0.18 -1.66 8.88
N MET A 128 -1.21 -1.84 9.71
CA MET A 128 -1.23 -1.35 11.09
C MET A 128 -0.11 -1.96 11.93
N LEU A 129 0.11 -3.27 11.82
CA LEU A 129 1.18 -3.96 12.53
C LEU A 129 2.55 -3.41 12.15
N VAL A 130 2.80 -3.20 10.86
CA VAL A 130 4.05 -2.61 10.39
C VAL A 130 4.24 -1.20 10.96
N TYR A 131 3.20 -0.36 10.92
CA TYR A 131 3.28 1.01 11.38
C TYR A 131 3.50 1.12 12.90
N TYR A 132 2.73 0.38 13.71
CA TYR A 132 2.76 0.52 15.16
C TYR A 132 3.84 -0.35 15.85
N LEU A 133 4.24 -1.48 15.26
CA LEU A 133 5.17 -2.41 15.86
C LEU A 133 6.52 -2.42 15.14
N VAL A 134 6.53 -2.71 13.84
CA VAL A 134 7.78 -2.94 13.11
C VAL A 134 8.58 -1.64 12.94
N MET A 135 7.90 -0.56 12.59
CA MET A 135 8.54 0.73 12.29
C MET A 135 9.26 1.32 13.53
N PRO A 136 8.62 1.45 14.70
CA PRO A 136 9.31 1.95 15.89
C PRO A 136 10.48 1.08 16.33
N LEU A 137 10.34 -0.24 16.19
CA LEU A 137 11.37 -1.20 16.55
C LEU A 137 12.59 -1.11 15.62
N ALA A 138 12.35 -1.01 14.31
CA ALA A 138 13.39 -0.80 13.32
C ALA A 138 14.13 0.54 13.52
N ILE A 139 13.40 1.62 13.79
CA ILE A 139 13.99 2.94 14.02
C ILE A 139 14.91 2.89 15.27
N LYS A 140 14.45 2.36 16.38
CA LYS A 140 15.26 2.18 17.60
C LYS A 140 16.51 1.34 17.34
N PHE A 141 16.37 0.27 16.56
CA PHE A 141 17.48 -0.58 16.18
C PHE A 141 18.54 0.20 15.40
N PHE A 142 18.16 0.94 14.36
CA PHE A 142 19.10 1.76 13.57
C PHE A 142 19.75 2.87 14.39
N LEU A 143 18.98 3.55 15.24
CA LEU A 143 19.51 4.61 16.11
C LEU A 143 20.57 4.05 17.08
N SER A 144 20.43 2.82 17.58
CA SER A 144 21.41 2.20 18.47
C SER A 144 22.77 1.98 17.81
N PHE A 145 22.81 1.69 16.51
CA PHE A 145 24.06 1.56 15.76
C PHE A 145 24.75 2.92 15.52
N GLU A 146 23.99 3.95 15.27
CA GLU A 146 24.53 5.29 15.03
C GLU A 146 25.20 5.86 16.28
N THR A 147 24.57 5.68 17.44
CA THR A 147 25.13 6.09 18.74
C THR A 147 26.43 5.35 19.05
N SER A 148 26.51 4.06 18.76
CA SER A 148 27.71 3.26 18.96
C SER A 148 28.86 3.66 18.02
N GLY A 149 28.56 4.09 16.79
CA GLY A 149 29.53 4.56 15.82
C GLY A 149 30.16 5.92 16.21
N GLN A 150 29.39 6.82 16.80
CA GLN A 150 29.90 8.14 17.23
C GLN A 150 30.82 8.08 18.46
N LEU A 151 30.55 7.14 19.38
CA LEU A 151 31.40 6.97 20.56
C LEU A 151 32.82 6.48 20.22
N ASN A 152 33.01 5.80 19.10
CA ASN A 152 34.30 5.30 18.64
C ASN A 152 35.13 6.34 17.87
N THR A 153 34.60 7.53 17.58
CA THR A 153 35.27 8.59 16.82
C THR A 153 35.71 9.77 17.69
N LEU A 154 35.48 9.74 19.01
CA LEU A 154 36.00 10.77 19.91
C LEU A 154 37.48 10.50 20.15
N PRO A 155 38.40 11.46 19.78
CA PRO A 155 39.79 11.32 20.14
C PRO A 155 39.93 11.42 21.65
N ILE A 156 40.56 10.40 22.25
CA ILE A 156 40.96 10.40 23.64
C ILE A 156 42.13 11.43 23.72
N GLN A 157 41.84 12.62 24.24
CA GLN A 157 42.86 13.56 24.70
C GLN A 157 43.11 13.35 26.19
#